data_1d8234e6a5d89417e15ad27e1c6130b1
#
_entry.id   1d8234e6a5d89417e15ad27e1c6130b1
#
_cell.length_a   1.000
_cell.length_b   1.000
_cell.length_c   1.000
_cell.angle_alpha   90.00
_cell.angle_beta   90.00
_cell.angle_gamma   90.00
#
_symmetry.space_group_name_H-M   'P 1'
#
loop_
_entity.id
_entity.type
_entity.pdbx_description
1 polymer ?
#
loop_
_entity_poly.entity_id
_entity_poly.type
_entity_poly.pdbx_seq_one_letter_code
_entity_poly.pdbx_strand_id
1 'polypeptide(L)'
;MDTELKINEVEVKPHELKVSVNVKEINKRIENIHRYLNSHKEYLNRLNVFPVPDGDTGLNLTLTFQGAMASMQGMENESMLPGEYLKNFTEQMLLNSRGCSGVIFSLFAQGVAQVLENNDFSNENLHRAIANGFKNAWDGTENPREGTMLTLMREFRDIFGKYIQEEKNAAMVISKSIPYLMEVLDRTPEMLPVLKQAGVVDSGGAGFIIILQGIDRELKHNGSGFNSLSIATLLNISRTTRKLLLMRKSHVRKSSLTPLITNIDDSKIHNSRLREILQNARKVINTWNGSRKLPGQEKVISDLEEMGNLWDSDIKLKYCTEFVLEANAINSKEELREIIGHYGDSLIIVNSGNRYKVHIHTNKPDAVFADAGRYGELVFTKVDDMKKQHRNFVSDDVIEYER
;
A
#
# COMPACT_ATOMS: atom_id res chain seq x y z
N MET A 1 45.34 3.78 60.01
CA MET A 1 44.54 2.55 59.74
C MET A 1 43.47 2.96 58.73
N ASP A 2 43.85 2.95 57.50
CA ASP A 2 42.98 3.31 56.38
C ASP A 2 42.38 2.03 55.77
N THR A 3 41.07 1.92 55.85
CA THR A 3 40.34 0.78 55.32
C THR A 3 39.76 1.23 53.97
N GLU A 4 40.45 0.92 52.88
CA GLU A 4 39.95 1.09 51.52
C GLU A 4 38.82 0.10 51.27
N LEU A 5 37.63 0.64 51.03
CA LEU A 5 36.47 -0.10 50.50
C LEU A 5 36.69 -0.37 49.01
N LYS A 6 37.00 -1.61 48.65
CA LYS A 6 37.00 -2.10 47.26
C LYS A 6 35.55 -2.16 46.75
N ILE A 7 35.17 -1.22 45.88
CA ILE A 7 33.94 -1.30 45.08
C ILE A 7 34.21 -2.30 43.97
N ASN A 8 33.58 -3.48 44.07
CA ASN A 8 33.56 -4.43 42.97
C ASN A 8 32.72 -3.83 41.82
N GLU A 9 33.38 -3.45 40.75
CA GLU A 9 32.73 -3.15 39.46
C GLU A 9 32.04 -4.42 38.98
N VAL A 10 30.72 -4.44 39.03
CA VAL A 10 29.89 -5.45 38.36
C VAL A 10 29.88 -5.08 36.90
N GLU A 11 30.67 -5.80 36.10
CA GLU A 11 30.60 -5.75 34.65
C GLU A 11 29.22 -6.17 34.18
N VAL A 12 28.32 -5.21 33.91
CA VAL A 12 27.04 -5.48 33.31
C VAL A 12 27.31 -5.74 31.83
N LYS A 13 27.44 -7.01 31.47
CA LYS A 13 27.42 -7.41 30.05
C LYS A 13 26.10 -6.94 29.45
N PRO A 14 26.13 -6.24 28.26
CA PRO A 14 24.89 -5.91 27.58
C PRO A 14 24.17 -7.21 27.23
N HIS A 15 23.03 -7.47 27.83
CA HIS A 15 22.12 -8.49 27.39
C HIS A 15 21.59 -8.05 26.02
N GLU A 16 22.23 -8.53 24.96
CA GLU A 16 21.57 -8.66 23.67
C GLU A 16 20.38 -9.60 23.89
N LEU A 17 19.21 -9.03 24.01
CA LEU A 17 17.94 -9.75 23.87
C LEU A 17 17.89 -10.30 22.45
N LYS A 18 18.47 -11.47 22.21
CA LYS A 18 18.16 -12.31 21.05
C LYS A 18 16.72 -12.74 21.21
N VAL A 19 15.78 -11.90 20.77
CA VAL A 19 14.42 -12.35 20.56
C VAL A 19 14.49 -13.35 19.42
N SER A 20 14.49 -14.64 19.75
CA SER A 20 14.40 -15.70 18.76
C SER A 20 12.97 -15.71 18.22
N VAL A 21 12.71 -14.87 17.21
CA VAL A 21 11.44 -14.89 16.49
C VAL A 21 11.40 -16.20 15.72
N ASN A 22 10.44 -17.05 16.00
CA ASN A 22 10.28 -18.30 15.25
C ASN A 22 9.33 -18.12 14.03
N VAL A 23 9.37 -19.06 13.09
CA VAL A 23 8.58 -19.03 11.86
C VAL A 23 7.08 -18.93 12.13
N LYS A 24 6.55 -19.65 13.13
CA LYS A 24 5.12 -19.62 13.50
C LYS A 24 4.68 -18.22 13.95
N GLU A 25 5.55 -17.53 14.70
CA GLU A 25 5.28 -16.17 15.14
C GLU A 25 5.30 -15.18 13.97
N ILE A 26 6.24 -15.33 13.03
CA ILE A 26 6.30 -14.52 11.81
C ILE A 26 5.02 -14.72 10.99
N ASN A 27 4.60 -15.97 10.76
CA ASN A 27 3.39 -16.27 10.02
C ASN A 27 2.15 -15.63 10.67
N LYS A 28 2.00 -15.78 11.98
CA LYS A 28 0.91 -15.15 12.73
C LYS A 28 0.89 -13.63 12.60
N ARG A 29 2.06 -12.98 12.62
CA ARG A 29 2.17 -11.53 12.41
C ARG A 29 1.78 -11.15 10.98
N ILE A 30 2.20 -11.90 9.98
CA ILE A 30 1.80 -11.70 8.58
C ILE A 30 0.28 -11.79 8.43
N GLU A 31 -0.37 -12.79 9.05
CA GLU A 31 -1.83 -12.93 9.05
C GLU A 31 -2.53 -11.72 9.69
N ASN A 32 -1.96 -11.19 10.78
CA ASN A 32 -2.50 -10.01 11.46
C ASN A 32 -2.36 -8.74 10.60
N ILE A 33 -1.20 -8.56 9.94
CA ILE A 33 -0.97 -7.48 8.98
C ILE A 33 -1.95 -7.58 7.81
N HIS A 34 -2.14 -8.78 7.24
CA HIS A 34 -3.14 -9.02 6.20
C HIS A 34 -4.55 -8.66 6.65
N ARG A 35 -4.99 -9.08 7.85
CA ARG A 35 -6.30 -8.72 8.40
C ARG A 35 -6.46 -7.22 8.57
N TYR A 36 -5.41 -6.53 9.02
CA TYR A 36 -5.41 -5.08 9.14
C TYR A 36 -5.53 -4.40 7.77
N LEU A 37 -4.75 -4.85 6.78
CA LEU A 37 -4.83 -4.37 5.39
C LEU A 37 -6.22 -4.60 4.80
N ASN A 38 -6.78 -5.81 4.95
CA ASN A 38 -8.11 -6.15 4.43
C ASN A 38 -9.22 -5.29 5.04
N SER A 39 -9.10 -4.89 6.32
CA SER A 39 -10.06 -3.97 6.94
C SER A 39 -10.06 -2.55 6.34
N HIS A 40 -9.01 -2.19 5.57
CA HIS A 40 -8.87 -0.91 4.88
C HIS A 40 -9.02 -1.04 3.35
N LYS A 41 -9.36 -2.22 2.85
CA LYS A 41 -9.43 -2.54 1.42
C LYS A 41 -10.31 -1.55 0.64
N GLU A 42 -11.55 -1.36 1.08
CA GLU A 42 -12.50 -0.48 0.41
C GLU A 42 -12.07 0.99 0.39
N TYR A 43 -11.38 1.41 1.43
CA TYR A 43 -10.80 2.74 1.46
C TYR A 43 -9.73 2.93 0.39
N LEU A 44 -8.79 1.98 0.27
CA LEU A 44 -7.73 2.02 -0.75
C LEU A 44 -8.32 1.98 -2.16
N ASN A 45 -9.37 1.16 -2.37
CA ASN A 45 -10.06 1.11 -3.64
C ASN A 45 -10.63 2.48 -4.05
N ARG A 46 -11.20 3.23 -3.09
CA ARG A 46 -11.77 4.56 -3.34
C ARG A 46 -10.73 5.65 -3.64
N LEU A 47 -9.48 5.45 -3.28
CA LEU A 47 -8.38 6.38 -3.62
C LEU A 47 -7.80 6.10 -4.99
N ASN A 48 -8.12 4.97 -5.61
CA ASN A 48 -7.46 4.50 -6.81
C ASN A 48 -7.94 5.25 -8.05
N VAL A 49 -7.11 6.17 -8.51
CA VAL A 49 -7.31 6.95 -9.75
C VAL A 49 -6.10 6.91 -10.68
N PHE A 50 -4.99 6.30 -10.25
CA PHE A 50 -3.76 6.19 -11.02
C PHE A 50 -3.09 4.82 -10.82
N PRO A 51 -2.48 4.20 -11.85
CA PRO A 51 -2.41 4.66 -13.26
C PRO A 51 -3.74 4.57 -14.01
N VAL A 52 -4.69 3.78 -13.51
CA VAL A 52 -6.05 3.62 -14.04
C VAL A 52 -7.02 3.69 -12.87
N PRO A 53 -8.18 4.36 -13.02
CA PRO A 53 -9.18 4.48 -11.96
C PRO A 53 -10.10 3.25 -11.90
N ASP A 54 -9.55 2.05 -11.76
CA ASP A 54 -10.28 0.77 -11.72
C ASP A 54 -10.77 0.36 -10.32
N GLY A 55 -10.35 1.11 -9.29
CA GLY A 55 -10.87 0.95 -7.93
C GLY A 55 -10.42 -0.34 -7.23
N ASP A 56 -9.27 -0.88 -7.54
CA ASP A 56 -8.87 -2.21 -7.10
C ASP A 56 -7.56 -2.30 -6.29
N THR A 57 -6.90 -1.17 -6.00
CA THR A 57 -5.62 -1.13 -5.25
C THR A 57 -5.68 -1.91 -3.93
N GLY A 58 -6.72 -1.70 -3.13
CA GLY A 58 -6.89 -2.39 -1.85
C GLY A 58 -7.13 -3.89 -2.03
N LEU A 59 -7.92 -4.25 -3.05
CA LEU A 59 -8.18 -5.64 -3.41
C LEU A 59 -6.88 -6.31 -3.87
N ASN A 60 -6.12 -5.68 -4.74
CA ASN A 60 -4.87 -6.20 -5.29
C ASN A 60 -3.83 -6.46 -4.19
N LEU A 61 -3.60 -5.50 -3.29
CA LEU A 61 -2.70 -5.69 -2.16
C LEU A 61 -3.18 -6.83 -1.24
N THR A 62 -4.47 -6.89 -0.91
CA THR A 62 -5.03 -7.94 -0.06
C THR A 62 -4.89 -9.32 -0.68
N LEU A 63 -5.24 -9.47 -1.97
CA LEU A 63 -5.12 -10.75 -2.69
C LEU A 63 -3.67 -11.19 -2.87
N THR A 64 -2.72 -10.25 -2.99
CA THR A 64 -1.28 -10.52 -3.04
C THR A 64 -0.81 -11.21 -1.76
N PHE A 65 -1.18 -10.69 -0.59
CA PHE A 65 -0.88 -11.33 0.70
C PHE A 65 -1.58 -12.68 0.83
N GLN A 66 -2.86 -12.74 0.49
CA GLN A 66 -3.66 -13.98 0.60
C GLN A 66 -3.09 -15.10 -0.27
N GLY A 67 -2.69 -14.80 -1.51
CA GLY A 67 -2.07 -15.77 -2.41
C GLY A 67 -0.74 -16.30 -1.87
N ALA A 68 0.10 -15.44 -1.32
CA ALA A 68 1.35 -15.86 -0.68
C ALA A 68 1.11 -16.75 0.54
N MET A 69 0.20 -16.37 1.43
CA MET A 69 -0.16 -17.18 2.60
C MET A 69 -0.69 -18.55 2.21
N ALA A 70 -1.55 -18.63 1.19
CA ALA A 70 -2.06 -19.90 0.69
C ALA A 70 -0.95 -20.81 0.12
N SER A 71 0.00 -20.22 -0.61
CA SER A 71 1.14 -20.94 -1.18
C SER A 71 2.14 -21.42 -0.13
N MET A 72 2.21 -20.75 1.02
CA MET A 72 3.10 -21.11 2.14
C MET A 72 2.46 -22.07 3.14
N GLN A 73 1.17 -22.39 2.97
CA GLN A 73 0.46 -23.27 3.89
C GLN A 73 1.11 -24.67 3.95
N GLY A 74 1.48 -25.10 5.15
CA GLY A 74 2.18 -26.37 5.37
C GLY A 74 3.69 -26.35 5.15
N MET A 75 4.26 -25.20 4.73
CA MET A 75 5.71 -25.02 4.58
C MET A 75 6.39 -24.53 5.88
N GLU A 76 5.63 -24.37 6.94
CA GLU A 76 6.11 -23.94 8.26
C GLU A 76 6.91 -25.06 8.91
N ASN A 77 8.22 -25.06 8.69
CA ASN A 77 9.14 -26.00 9.32
C ASN A 77 9.81 -25.32 10.54
N GLU A 78 9.78 -25.98 11.70
CA GLU A 78 10.41 -25.46 12.93
C GLU A 78 11.93 -25.32 12.81
N SER A 79 12.57 -26.02 11.86
CA SER A 79 13.99 -25.92 11.56
C SER A 79 14.34 -24.81 10.57
N MET A 80 13.36 -24.18 9.91
CA MET A 80 13.59 -23.10 8.94
C MET A 80 13.99 -21.81 9.65
N LEU A 81 14.99 -21.14 9.12
CA LEU A 81 15.41 -19.85 9.65
C LEU A 81 14.39 -18.75 9.30
N PRO A 82 14.17 -17.76 10.19
CA PRO A 82 13.28 -16.63 9.94
C PRO A 82 13.51 -15.89 8.63
N GLY A 83 14.78 -15.65 8.27
CA GLY A 83 15.14 -14.99 7.01
C GLY A 83 14.82 -15.82 5.78
N GLU A 84 15.05 -17.14 5.83
CA GLU A 84 14.69 -18.09 4.78
C GLU A 84 13.17 -18.14 4.58
N TYR A 85 12.40 -18.18 5.68
CA TYR A 85 10.95 -18.12 5.61
C TYR A 85 10.44 -16.83 4.94
N LEU A 86 10.99 -15.68 5.33
CA LEU A 86 10.63 -14.39 4.74
C LEU A 86 10.97 -14.34 3.25
N LYS A 87 12.11 -14.88 2.84
CA LYS A 87 12.46 -14.99 1.42
C LYS A 87 11.43 -15.81 0.65
N ASN A 88 11.15 -17.03 1.11
CA ASN A 88 10.18 -17.90 0.48
C ASN A 88 8.78 -17.24 0.42
N PHE A 89 8.36 -16.60 1.51
CA PHE A 89 7.09 -15.89 1.56
C PHE A 89 7.02 -14.76 0.53
N THR A 90 8.07 -13.94 0.42
CA THR A 90 8.09 -12.81 -0.53
C THR A 90 8.23 -13.24 -1.98
N GLU A 91 8.85 -14.38 -2.27
CA GLU A 91 8.83 -15.01 -3.59
C GLU A 91 7.41 -15.47 -3.96
N GLN A 92 6.70 -16.11 -3.03
CA GLN A 92 5.28 -16.46 -3.26
C GLN A 92 4.41 -15.22 -3.40
N MET A 93 4.72 -14.15 -2.64
CA MET A 93 4.05 -12.87 -2.76
C MET A 93 4.19 -12.27 -4.15
N LEU A 94 5.39 -12.35 -4.73
CA LEU A 94 5.67 -11.88 -6.09
C LEU A 94 4.91 -12.70 -7.16
N LEU A 95 4.96 -14.03 -7.05
CA LEU A 95 4.28 -14.93 -8.00
C LEU A 95 2.74 -14.79 -7.95
N ASN A 96 2.18 -14.52 -6.77
CA ASN A 96 0.76 -14.32 -6.55
C ASN A 96 0.33 -12.85 -6.60
N SER A 97 1.24 -11.92 -6.92
CA SER A 97 0.95 -10.49 -6.94
C SER A 97 -0.18 -10.13 -7.89
N ARG A 98 -0.96 -9.10 -7.55
CA ARG A 98 -2.10 -8.60 -8.31
C ARG A 98 -1.93 -7.11 -8.58
N GLY A 99 -2.23 -6.69 -9.81
CA GLY A 99 -2.13 -5.31 -10.25
C GLY A 99 -0.74 -4.68 -10.05
N CYS A 100 -0.55 -3.46 -10.51
CA CYS A 100 0.71 -2.72 -10.32
C CYS A 100 1.10 -2.61 -8.83
N SER A 101 0.14 -2.29 -7.96
CA SER A 101 0.40 -2.07 -6.53
C SER A 101 0.90 -3.34 -5.83
N GLY A 102 0.30 -4.50 -6.15
CA GLY A 102 0.73 -5.79 -5.60
C GLY A 102 2.13 -6.17 -6.07
N VAL A 103 2.46 -5.98 -7.35
CA VAL A 103 3.79 -6.28 -7.90
C VAL A 103 4.85 -5.36 -7.29
N ILE A 104 4.63 -4.04 -7.26
CA ILE A 104 5.58 -3.06 -6.72
C ILE A 104 5.85 -3.33 -5.23
N PHE A 105 4.80 -3.60 -4.44
CA PHE A 105 4.98 -3.94 -3.03
C PHE A 105 5.72 -5.26 -2.85
N SER A 106 5.43 -6.28 -3.67
CA SER A 106 6.13 -7.58 -3.61
C SER A 106 7.62 -7.46 -3.95
N LEU A 107 7.98 -6.61 -4.91
CA LEU A 107 9.39 -6.30 -5.24
C LEU A 107 10.12 -5.66 -4.06
N PHE A 108 9.46 -4.69 -3.39
CA PHE A 108 10.01 -4.09 -2.17
C PHE A 108 10.22 -5.14 -1.09
N ALA A 109 9.20 -5.94 -0.79
CA ALA A 109 9.25 -6.98 0.22
C ALA A 109 10.33 -8.04 -0.08
N GLN A 110 10.45 -8.45 -1.34
CA GLN A 110 11.48 -9.38 -1.79
C GLN A 110 12.89 -8.80 -1.59
N GLY A 111 13.09 -7.53 -1.95
CA GLY A 111 14.38 -6.86 -1.74
C GLY A 111 14.76 -6.76 -0.26
N VAL A 112 13.80 -6.54 0.62
CA VAL A 112 14.00 -6.60 2.08
C VAL A 112 14.42 -8.00 2.51
N ALA A 113 13.68 -9.02 2.09
CA ALA A 113 13.92 -10.41 2.48
C ALA A 113 15.27 -10.95 1.97
N GLN A 114 15.70 -10.56 0.77
CA GLN A 114 17.01 -10.95 0.21
C GLN A 114 18.20 -10.56 1.11
N VAL A 115 18.14 -9.41 1.75
CA VAL A 115 19.19 -8.99 2.68
C VAL A 115 19.09 -9.75 4.00
N LEU A 116 17.88 -10.02 4.49
CA LEU A 116 17.63 -10.66 5.78
C LEU A 116 17.75 -12.19 5.75
N GLU A 117 17.81 -12.82 4.58
CA GLU A 117 17.91 -14.28 4.43
C GLU A 117 19.09 -14.85 5.23
N ASN A 118 20.28 -14.23 5.08
CA ASN A 118 21.53 -14.70 5.68
C ASN A 118 22.12 -13.72 6.70
N ASN A 119 21.34 -12.73 7.13
CA ASN A 119 21.75 -11.70 8.09
C ASN A 119 20.80 -11.64 9.27
N ASP A 120 21.31 -11.17 10.40
CA ASP A 120 20.48 -10.87 11.55
C ASP A 120 19.58 -9.63 11.31
N PHE A 121 18.65 -9.41 12.23
CA PHE A 121 17.75 -8.27 12.21
C PHE A 121 18.34 -7.04 12.95
N SER A 122 19.66 -6.85 12.85
CA SER A 122 20.32 -5.66 13.39
C SER A 122 19.86 -4.40 12.67
N ASN A 123 20.00 -3.27 13.33
CA ASN A 123 19.63 -1.97 12.77
C ASN A 123 20.30 -1.66 11.43
N GLU A 124 21.57 -2.04 11.29
CA GLU A 124 22.34 -1.88 10.04
C GLU A 124 21.76 -2.74 8.92
N ASN A 125 21.50 -4.02 9.20
CA ASN A 125 20.94 -4.95 8.23
C ASN A 125 19.50 -4.56 7.85
N LEU A 126 18.68 -4.08 8.80
CA LEU A 126 17.34 -3.57 8.51
C LEU A 126 17.39 -2.33 7.59
N HIS A 127 18.30 -1.39 7.84
CA HIS A 127 18.46 -0.24 6.94
C HIS A 127 18.89 -0.66 5.55
N ARG A 128 19.89 -1.56 5.44
CA ARG A 128 20.31 -2.13 4.15
C ARG A 128 19.17 -2.88 3.45
N ALA A 129 18.37 -3.62 4.21
CA ALA A 129 17.22 -4.35 3.68
C ALA A 129 16.17 -3.41 3.10
N ILE A 130 15.80 -2.34 3.81
CA ILE A 130 14.85 -1.32 3.33
C ILE A 130 15.41 -0.62 2.07
N ALA A 131 16.71 -0.29 2.06
CA ALA A 131 17.35 0.31 0.89
C ALA A 131 17.32 -0.62 -0.33
N ASN A 132 17.59 -1.91 -0.15
CA ASN A 132 17.50 -2.91 -1.22
C ASN A 132 16.06 -3.12 -1.67
N GLY A 133 15.09 -3.09 -0.73
CA GLY A 133 13.67 -3.15 -1.05
C GLY A 133 13.23 -2.01 -1.97
N PHE A 134 13.59 -0.77 -1.63
CA PHE A 134 13.32 0.38 -2.50
C PHE A 134 14.00 0.22 -3.88
N LYS A 135 15.27 -0.20 -3.90
CA LYS A 135 15.99 -0.41 -5.15
C LYS A 135 15.28 -1.42 -6.05
N ASN A 136 14.87 -2.57 -5.52
CA ASN A 136 14.17 -3.60 -6.30
C ASN A 136 12.82 -3.08 -6.84
N ALA A 137 12.06 -2.35 -6.02
CA ALA A 137 10.77 -1.78 -6.45
C ALA A 137 10.96 -0.74 -7.56
N TRP A 138 11.97 0.13 -7.42
CA TRP A 138 12.26 1.18 -8.41
C TRP A 138 12.76 0.60 -9.73
N ASP A 139 13.77 -0.27 -9.68
CA ASP A 139 14.40 -0.88 -10.87
C ASP A 139 13.46 -1.88 -11.57
N GLY A 140 12.53 -2.48 -10.84
CA GLY A 140 11.53 -3.40 -11.39
C GLY A 140 10.32 -2.72 -12.01
N THR A 141 10.15 -1.42 -11.79
CA THR A 141 9.03 -0.64 -12.33
C THR A 141 9.47 0.08 -13.61
N GLU A 142 8.75 -0.17 -14.71
CA GLU A 142 8.97 0.59 -15.92
C GLU A 142 8.38 2.01 -15.78
N ASN A 143 9.15 3.04 -16.12
CA ASN A 143 8.74 4.44 -16.00
C ASN A 143 8.28 4.83 -14.57
N PRO A 144 9.10 4.64 -13.53
CA PRO A 144 8.73 4.96 -12.17
C PRO A 144 8.32 6.44 -12.04
N ARG A 145 7.26 6.70 -11.28
CA ARG A 145 6.68 8.04 -11.13
C ARG A 145 6.75 8.51 -9.67
N GLU A 146 7.12 9.78 -9.50
CA GLU A 146 6.96 10.46 -8.22
C GLU A 146 5.49 10.74 -7.92
N GLY A 147 5.17 10.83 -6.63
CA GLY A 147 3.80 10.97 -6.16
C GLY A 147 3.06 9.64 -6.05
N THR A 148 3.78 8.51 -6.07
CA THR A 148 3.23 7.14 -5.98
C THR A 148 3.79 6.38 -4.79
N MET A 149 3.43 5.10 -4.62
CA MET A 149 3.99 4.18 -3.63
C MET A 149 5.52 4.21 -3.61
N LEU A 150 6.17 4.36 -4.79
CA LEU A 150 7.63 4.42 -4.90
C LEU A 150 8.22 5.63 -4.15
N THR A 151 7.53 6.78 -4.18
CA THR A 151 7.91 7.95 -3.39
C THR A 151 7.87 7.64 -1.90
N LEU A 152 6.81 6.98 -1.42
CA LEU A 152 6.68 6.62 -0.01
C LEU A 152 7.76 5.63 0.43
N MET A 153 8.12 4.66 -0.44
CA MET A 153 9.20 3.71 -0.19
C MET A 153 10.57 4.41 -0.12
N ARG A 154 10.84 5.37 -1.02
CA ARG A 154 12.06 6.18 -0.98
C ARG A 154 12.15 6.99 0.31
N GLU A 155 11.10 7.71 0.63
CA GLU A 155 11.04 8.53 1.84
C GLU A 155 11.15 7.67 3.11
N PHE A 156 10.57 6.47 3.11
CA PHE A 156 10.72 5.52 4.21
C PHE A 156 12.17 5.08 4.38
N ARG A 157 12.86 4.72 3.29
CA ARG A 157 14.30 4.41 3.31
C ARG A 157 15.11 5.54 3.96
N ASP A 158 14.86 6.77 3.54
CA ASP A 158 15.65 7.93 3.94
C ASP A 158 15.39 8.31 5.41
N ILE A 159 14.11 8.36 5.82
CA ILE A 159 13.76 8.70 7.20
C ILE A 159 14.12 7.58 8.18
N PHE A 160 13.99 6.30 7.77
CA PHE A 160 14.44 5.17 8.57
C PHE A 160 15.95 5.22 8.79
N GLY A 161 16.73 5.45 7.72
CA GLY A 161 18.18 5.59 7.81
C GLY A 161 18.63 6.72 8.72
N LYS A 162 17.88 7.84 8.75
CA LYS A 162 18.14 8.95 9.68
C LYS A 162 17.83 8.55 11.13
N TYR A 163 16.63 8.03 11.40
CA TYR A 163 16.18 7.76 12.75
C TYR A 163 16.91 6.58 13.40
N ILE A 164 17.35 5.58 12.61
CA ILE A 164 18.03 4.39 13.16
C ILE A 164 19.41 4.70 13.76
N GLN A 165 20.01 5.84 13.40
CA GLN A 165 21.26 6.31 13.99
C GLN A 165 21.05 6.89 15.40
N GLU A 166 19.88 7.45 15.66
CA GLU A 166 19.52 8.08 16.93
C GLU A 166 18.79 7.10 17.86
N GLU A 167 18.02 6.19 17.29
CA GLU A 167 17.15 5.25 17.99
C GLU A 167 17.64 3.81 17.80
N LYS A 168 17.99 3.14 18.91
CA LYS A 168 18.50 1.76 18.85
C LYS A 168 17.42 0.71 18.62
N ASN A 169 16.14 1.07 18.68
CA ASN A 169 15.01 0.16 18.53
C ASN A 169 14.30 0.38 17.18
N ALA A 170 14.47 -0.56 16.25
CA ALA A 170 13.87 -0.50 14.91
C ALA A 170 12.34 -0.37 14.92
N ALA A 171 11.65 -0.99 15.91
CA ALA A 171 10.21 -0.84 16.06
C ALA A 171 9.81 0.61 16.37
N MET A 172 10.60 1.31 17.20
CA MET A 172 10.39 2.73 17.47
C MET A 172 10.67 3.59 16.23
N VAL A 173 11.67 3.23 15.44
CA VAL A 173 11.97 3.92 14.16
C VAL A 173 10.81 3.81 13.19
N ILE A 174 10.23 2.62 13.02
CA ILE A 174 9.03 2.43 12.19
C ILE A 174 7.89 3.31 12.70
N SER A 175 7.61 3.28 14.01
CA SER A 175 6.56 4.12 14.63
C SER A 175 6.75 5.61 14.36
N LYS A 176 7.98 6.11 14.50
CA LYS A 176 8.33 7.53 14.28
C LYS A 176 8.28 7.92 12.80
N SER A 177 8.49 6.97 11.89
CA SER A 177 8.46 7.20 10.44
C SER A 177 7.04 7.40 9.91
N ILE A 178 6.04 6.75 10.50
CA ILE A 178 4.65 6.78 10.00
C ILE A 178 4.07 8.20 9.90
N PRO A 179 4.15 9.08 10.93
CA PRO A 179 3.64 10.45 10.81
C PRO A 179 4.30 11.25 9.68
N TYR A 180 5.61 11.12 9.53
CA TYR A 180 6.33 11.76 8.42
C TYR A 180 5.84 11.26 7.05
N LEU A 181 5.69 9.94 6.90
CA LEU A 181 5.18 9.36 5.65
C LEU A 181 3.75 9.79 5.34
N MET A 182 2.92 10.04 6.35
CA MET A 182 1.58 10.60 6.15
C MET A 182 1.64 12.03 5.59
N GLU A 183 2.58 12.86 6.03
CA GLU A 183 2.80 14.19 5.46
C GLU A 183 3.30 14.12 4.01
N VAL A 184 4.13 13.11 3.68
CA VAL A 184 4.55 12.85 2.30
C VAL A 184 3.36 12.42 1.45
N LEU A 185 2.51 11.51 1.96
CA LEU A 185 1.31 11.04 1.27
C LEU A 185 0.37 12.21 0.93
N ASP A 186 0.16 13.12 1.87
CA ASP A 186 -0.67 14.31 1.66
C ASP A 186 -0.16 15.24 0.56
N ARG A 187 1.14 15.17 0.24
CA ARG A 187 1.77 15.95 -0.84
C ARG A 187 1.79 15.24 -2.18
N THR A 188 1.38 13.98 -2.27
CA THR A 188 1.35 13.24 -3.54
C THR A 188 0.52 13.92 -4.64
N PRO A 189 -0.61 14.62 -4.33
CA PRO A 189 -1.33 15.40 -5.34
C PRO A 189 -0.55 16.58 -5.94
N GLU A 190 0.48 17.05 -5.24
CA GLU A 190 1.35 18.13 -5.76
C GLU A 190 2.39 17.59 -6.75
N MET A 191 2.71 16.28 -6.66
CA MET A 191 3.69 15.59 -7.49
C MET A 191 3.03 14.95 -8.73
N LEU A 192 1.77 14.51 -8.63
CA LEU A 192 1.06 13.80 -9.69
C LEU A 192 -0.27 14.51 -10.02
N PRO A 193 -0.36 15.20 -11.19
CA PRO A 193 -1.51 16.06 -11.51
C PRO A 193 -2.87 15.36 -11.49
N VAL A 194 -2.95 14.07 -11.87
CA VAL A 194 -4.20 13.31 -11.85
C VAL A 194 -4.75 13.16 -10.42
N LEU A 195 -3.90 12.98 -9.42
CA LEU A 195 -4.31 12.93 -8.01
C LEU A 195 -4.87 14.28 -7.55
N LYS A 196 -4.24 15.37 -8.02
CA LYS A 196 -4.71 16.74 -7.72
C LYS A 196 -6.08 17.01 -8.32
N GLN A 197 -6.30 16.59 -9.57
CA GLN A 197 -7.58 16.72 -10.26
C GLN A 197 -8.67 15.92 -9.54
N ALA A 198 -8.37 14.69 -9.15
CA ALA A 198 -9.28 13.83 -8.41
C ALA A 198 -9.48 14.24 -6.93
N GLY A 199 -8.63 15.12 -6.39
CA GLY A 199 -8.70 15.53 -4.99
C GLY A 199 -8.37 14.43 -3.99
N VAL A 200 -7.59 13.42 -4.40
CA VAL A 200 -7.20 12.27 -3.60
C VAL A 200 -5.68 12.15 -3.47
N VAL A 201 -5.22 11.40 -2.49
CA VAL A 201 -3.81 10.99 -2.35
C VAL A 201 -3.57 9.68 -3.10
N ASP A 202 -2.29 9.31 -3.29
CA ASP A 202 -1.94 8.05 -3.96
C ASP A 202 -2.43 6.83 -3.16
N SER A 203 -3.21 5.98 -3.81
CA SER A 203 -3.79 4.77 -3.19
C SER A 203 -2.73 3.73 -2.84
N GLY A 204 -1.73 3.56 -3.70
CA GLY A 204 -0.60 2.67 -3.46
C GLY A 204 0.24 3.11 -2.27
N GLY A 205 0.57 4.40 -2.18
CA GLY A 205 1.28 4.99 -1.04
C GLY A 205 0.49 4.88 0.27
N ALA A 206 -0.82 5.11 0.21
CA ALA A 206 -1.70 4.88 1.36
C ALA A 206 -1.67 3.39 1.80
N GLY A 207 -1.69 2.45 0.84
CA GLY A 207 -1.56 1.03 1.09
C GLY A 207 -0.23 0.67 1.75
N PHE A 208 0.88 1.25 1.30
CA PHE A 208 2.19 1.05 1.91
C PHE A 208 2.22 1.51 3.38
N ILE A 209 1.65 2.68 3.69
CA ILE A 209 1.56 3.17 5.07
C ILE A 209 0.68 2.26 5.92
N ILE A 210 -0.46 1.77 5.40
CA ILE A 210 -1.34 0.83 6.12
C ILE A 210 -0.60 -0.47 6.45
N ILE A 211 0.22 -0.98 5.54
CA ILE A 211 1.04 -2.17 5.81
C ILE A 211 2.08 -1.86 6.91
N LEU A 212 2.78 -0.72 6.84
CA LEU A 212 3.71 -0.30 7.90
C LEU A 212 3.03 -0.14 9.25
N GLN A 213 1.80 0.36 9.30
CA GLN A 213 1.01 0.43 10.53
C GLN A 213 0.62 -0.96 11.05
N GLY A 214 0.30 -1.89 10.16
CA GLY A 214 0.10 -3.29 10.52
C GLY A 214 1.35 -3.88 11.18
N ILE A 215 2.53 -3.63 10.59
CA ILE A 215 3.82 -4.04 11.16
C ILE A 215 4.08 -3.37 12.52
N ASP A 216 3.87 -2.08 12.63
CA ASP A 216 4.03 -1.32 13.88
C ASP A 216 3.14 -1.87 15.01
N ARG A 217 1.90 -2.24 14.71
CA ARG A 217 0.98 -2.87 15.68
C ARG A 217 1.51 -4.20 16.18
N GLU A 218 1.98 -5.07 15.30
CA GLU A 218 2.52 -6.38 15.67
C GLU A 218 3.82 -6.27 16.49
N LEU A 219 4.64 -5.27 16.22
CA LEU A 219 5.86 -5.02 17.00
C LEU A 219 5.57 -4.44 18.38
N LYS A 220 4.47 -3.70 18.56
CA LYS A 220 4.06 -3.09 19.83
C LYS A 220 3.33 -4.05 20.76
N HIS A 221 2.68 -5.09 20.24
CA HIS A 221 2.01 -6.07 21.10
C HIS A 221 2.93 -6.76 22.12
N ASN A 222 4.25 -6.60 21.97
CA ASN A 222 5.26 -7.06 22.91
C ASN A 222 5.77 -5.97 23.88
N GLY A 223 5.16 -4.78 23.95
CA GLY A 223 5.53 -3.74 24.95
C GLY A 223 5.04 -2.34 24.61
N SER A 224 4.18 -1.83 25.48
CA SER A 224 3.75 -0.44 25.70
C SER A 224 3.18 0.36 24.52
N GLY A 225 1.92 0.76 24.72
CA GLY A 225 1.13 1.50 23.76
C GLY A 225 1.61 2.94 23.51
N PHE A 226 1.63 3.30 22.25
CA PHE A 226 1.53 4.68 21.79
C PHE A 226 0.23 4.80 20.99
N ASN A 227 -0.67 5.71 21.42
CA ASN A 227 -1.88 6.03 20.66
C ASN A 227 -1.50 6.84 19.42
N SER A 228 -1.13 6.15 18.33
CA SER A 228 -1.12 6.80 17.02
C SER A 228 -2.57 7.08 16.64
N LEU A 229 -2.87 8.34 16.32
CA LEU A 229 -4.14 8.70 15.69
C LEU A 229 -4.32 7.77 14.50
N SER A 230 -5.29 6.87 14.56
CA SER A 230 -5.42 5.86 13.53
C SER A 230 -5.74 6.56 12.20
N ILE A 231 -5.19 6.04 11.09
CA ILE A 231 -5.67 6.40 9.74
C ILE A 231 -7.21 6.35 9.72
N ALA A 232 -7.84 5.42 10.46
CA ALA A 232 -9.27 5.39 10.64
C ALA A 232 -9.87 6.73 11.09
N THR A 233 -9.20 7.51 11.92
CA THR A 233 -9.67 8.85 12.34
C THR A 233 -9.49 9.87 11.21
N LEU A 234 -8.35 9.84 10.52
CA LEU A 234 -8.11 10.66 9.32
C LEU A 234 -9.04 10.23 8.17
N LEU A 235 -9.32 8.93 8.03
CA LEU A 235 -10.25 8.34 7.08
C LEU A 235 -11.69 8.73 7.34
N ASN A 236 -12.12 8.76 8.62
CA ASN A 236 -13.44 9.24 8.98
C ASN A 236 -13.61 10.72 8.62
N ILE A 237 -12.55 11.53 8.73
CA ILE A 237 -12.56 12.93 8.28
C ILE A 237 -12.72 12.99 6.75
N SER A 238 -11.91 12.27 5.99
CA SER A 238 -12.00 12.22 4.52
C SER A 238 -13.31 11.60 4.04
N ARG A 239 -13.74 10.45 4.61
CA ARG A 239 -15.05 9.82 4.36
C ARG A 239 -16.20 10.77 4.63
N THR A 240 -16.17 11.46 5.77
CA THR A 240 -17.24 12.35 6.18
C THR A 240 -17.31 13.56 5.26
N THR A 241 -16.17 14.08 4.81
CA THR A 241 -16.10 15.20 3.86
C THR A 241 -16.57 14.79 2.48
N ARG A 242 -16.12 13.63 1.97
CA ARG A 242 -16.59 13.07 0.69
C ARG A 242 -18.07 12.64 0.77
N LYS A 243 -18.49 12.05 1.89
CA LYS A 243 -19.90 11.71 2.13
C LYS A 243 -20.77 12.96 2.16
N LEU A 244 -20.30 14.08 2.70
CA LEU A 244 -20.97 15.37 2.66
C LEU A 244 -21.06 15.93 1.23
N LEU A 245 -20.01 15.76 0.41
CA LEU A 245 -19.99 16.21 -0.98
C LEU A 245 -20.83 15.34 -1.90
N LEU A 246 -20.94 14.02 -1.62
CA LEU A 246 -21.69 13.04 -2.41
C LEU A 246 -23.12 12.80 -1.96
N MET A 247 -23.62 13.43 -0.90
CA MET A 247 -25.00 13.31 -0.40
C MET A 247 -26.04 13.86 -1.37
N ARG A 248 -26.15 13.23 -2.53
CA ARG A 248 -27.01 13.68 -3.62
C ARG A 248 -28.47 13.27 -3.51
N LYS A 249 -28.77 12.12 -2.90
CA LYS A 249 -30.13 11.53 -2.97
C LYS A 249 -30.67 10.90 -1.67
N SER A 250 -29.90 10.74 -0.62
CA SER A 250 -30.39 10.05 0.57
C SER A 250 -30.86 11.01 1.67
N HIS A 251 -31.92 10.61 2.39
CA HIS A 251 -32.51 11.30 3.52
C HIS A 251 -31.62 11.26 4.77
N VAL A 252 -30.37 11.78 4.67
CA VAL A 252 -29.47 11.84 5.83
C VAL A 252 -29.91 12.97 6.74
N ARG A 253 -30.26 12.64 7.99
CA ARG A 253 -30.64 13.63 8.99
C ARG A 253 -29.41 14.37 9.51
N LYS A 254 -29.50 15.70 9.68
CA LYS A 254 -28.46 16.55 10.28
C LYS A 254 -27.92 15.94 11.59
N SER A 255 -28.81 15.33 12.40
CA SER A 255 -28.48 14.70 13.67
C SER A 255 -27.51 13.51 13.58
N SER A 256 -27.40 12.85 12.43
CA SER A 256 -26.46 11.74 12.24
C SER A 256 -25.07 12.19 11.80
N LEU A 257 -24.92 13.40 11.26
CA LEU A 257 -23.66 13.96 10.79
C LEU A 257 -22.96 14.82 11.84
N THR A 258 -23.71 15.55 12.62
CA THR A 258 -23.18 16.45 13.65
C THR A 258 -22.21 15.75 14.60
N PRO A 259 -22.51 14.58 15.20
CA PRO A 259 -21.59 13.90 16.13
C PRO A 259 -20.28 13.42 15.47
N LEU A 260 -20.35 13.09 14.18
CA LEU A 260 -19.18 12.58 13.43
C LEU A 260 -18.12 13.66 13.16
N ILE A 261 -18.52 14.92 13.09
CA ILE A 261 -17.66 16.04 12.71
C ILE A 261 -17.33 16.94 13.89
N THR A 262 -18.28 17.14 14.83
CA THR A 262 -18.08 18.03 15.99
C THR A 262 -17.20 17.44 17.06
N ASN A 263 -17.13 16.10 17.17
CA ASN A 263 -16.32 15.41 18.19
C ASN A 263 -14.85 15.21 17.78
N ILE A 264 -14.42 15.73 16.63
CA ILE A 264 -13.03 15.66 16.19
C ILE A 264 -12.27 16.84 16.80
N ASP A 265 -11.21 16.56 17.55
CA ASP A 265 -10.35 17.55 18.18
C ASP A 265 -9.34 18.09 17.14
N ASP A 266 -9.51 19.34 16.71
CA ASP A 266 -8.66 20.00 15.73
C ASP A 266 -7.19 20.11 16.16
N SER A 267 -6.92 20.12 17.48
CA SER A 267 -5.57 20.22 18.01
C SER A 267 -4.72 18.98 17.68
N LYS A 268 -5.40 17.85 17.45
CA LYS A 268 -4.77 16.56 17.10
C LYS A 268 -4.55 16.37 15.60
N ILE A 269 -5.01 17.31 14.77
CA ILE A 269 -4.85 17.28 13.32
C ILE A 269 -3.64 18.14 12.95
N HIS A 270 -2.51 17.49 12.66
CA HIS A 270 -1.29 18.16 12.28
C HIS A 270 -1.32 18.66 10.82
N ASN A 271 -2.15 18.05 9.96
CA ASN A 271 -2.31 18.46 8.55
C ASN A 271 -3.21 19.68 8.43
N SER A 272 -2.64 20.80 7.92
CA SER A 272 -3.34 22.08 7.75
C SER A 272 -4.54 21.97 6.79
N ARG A 273 -4.43 21.19 5.71
CA ARG A 273 -5.48 21.00 4.71
C ARG A 273 -6.63 20.16 5.23
N LEU A 274 -6.35 19.07 5.98
CA LEU A 274 -7.39 18.30 6.67
C LEU A 274 -8.13 19.14 7.70
N ARG A 275 -7.41 20.03 8.40
CA ARG A 275 -8.04 20.99 9.33
C ARG A 275 -8.96 21.96 8.59
N GLU A 276 -8.52 22.49 7.46
CA GLU A 276 -9.31 23.37 6.60
C GLU A 276 -10.57 22.65 6.07
N ILE A 277 -10.43 21.44 5.57
CA ILE A 277 -11.55 20.59 5.09
C ILE A 277 -12.57 20.37 6.22
N LEU A 278 -12.10 20.01 7.43
CA LEU A 278 -12.95 19.82 8.59
C LEU A 278 -13.70 21.10 8.99
N GLN A 279 -13.01 22.23 9.00
CA GLN A 279 -13.60 23.53 9.28
C GLN A 279 -14.66 23.91 8.25
N ASN A 280 -14.40 23.68 6.97
CA ASN A 280 -15.37 23.88 5.89
C ASN A 280 -16.57 22.94 6.03
N ALA A 281 -16.38 21.67 6.36
CA ALA A 281 -17.45 20.72 6.61
C ALA A 281 -18.32 21.13 7.80
N ARG A 282 -17.71 21.60 8.90
CA ARG A 282 -18.45 22.17 10.05
C ARG A 282 -19.24 23.39 9.68
N LYS A 283 -18.67 24.28 8.89
CA LYS A 283 -19.32 25.50 8.42
C LYS A 283 -20.55 25.16 7.59
N VAL A 284 -20.44 24.21 6.66
CA VAL A 284 -21.56 23.71 5.84
C VAL A 284 -22.66 23.10 6.71
N ILE A 285 -22.32 22.22 7.68
CA ILE A 285 -23.29 21.59 8.57
C ILE A 285 -23.98 22.63 9.47
N ASN A 286 -23.24 23.59 10.00
CA ASN A 286 -23.78 24.60 10.88
C ASN A 286 -24.73 25.58 10.14
N THR A 287 -24.44 25.87 8.87
CA THR A 287 -25.27 26.74 8.02
C THR A 287 -26.45 26.01 7.38
N TRP A 288 -26.45 24.67 7.39
CA TRP A 288 -27.53 23.88 6.82
C TRP A 288 -28.77 23.93 7.71
N ASN A 289 -29.85 24.48 7.17
CA ASN A 289 -31.14 24.61 7.83
C ASN A 289 -32.07 23.39 7.74
N GLY A 290 -31.55 22.23 7.27
CA GLY A 290 -32.31 21.00 7.09
C GLY A 290 -33.11 20.91 5.78
N SER A 291 -32.93 21.86 4.85
CA SER A 291 -33.51 21.79 3.50
C SER A 291 -32.89 20.64 2.70
N ARG A 292 -33.67 20.08 1.73
CA ARG A 292 -33.28 18.93 0.91
C ARG A 292 -32.06 19.17 -0.01
N LYS A 293 -31.58 20.41 -0.14
CA LYS A 293 -30.43 20.78 -1.01
C LYS A 293 -29.35 21.50 -0.20
N LEU A 294 -28.09 21.09 -0.38
CA LEU A 294 -26.94 21.81 0.11
C LEU A 294 -26.58 22.95 -0.86
N PRO A 295 -26.21 24.17 -0.39
CA PRO A 295 -25.75 25.23 -1.26
C PRO A 295 -24.50 24.79 -2.08
N GLY A 296 -24.54 24.98 -3.40
CA GLY A 296 -23.43 24.59 -4.31
C GLY A 296 -23.44 23.11 -4.75
N GLN A 297 -24.41 22.31 -4.33
CA GLN A 297 -24.52 20.89 -4.66
C GLN A 297 -24.57 20.61 -6.17
N GLU A 298 -25.27 21.44 -6.96
CA GLU A 298 -25.42 21.23 -8.41
C GLU A 298 -24.08 21.36 -9.15
N LYS A 299 -23.23 22.29 -8.73
CA LYS A 299 -21.91 22.47 -9.33
C LYS A 299 -20.98 21.29 -9.03
N VAL A 300 -20.95 20.84 -7.78
CA VAL A 300 -20.13 19.68 -7.37
C VAL A 300 -20.55 18.42 -8.12
N ILE A 301 -21.82 18.27 -8.39
CA ILE A 301 -22.41 17.14 -9.13
C ILE A 301 -21.97 17.17 -10.61
N SER A 302 -22.12 18.34 -11.24
CA SER A 302 -21.68 18.54 -12.63
C SER A 302 -20.18 18.28 -12.77
N ASP A 303 -19.39 18.77 -11.83
CA ASP A 303 -17.94 18.57 -11.82
C ASP A 303 -17.56 17.09 -11.65
N LEU A 304 -18.31 16.30 -10.86
CA LEU A 304 -18.09 14.86 -10.67
C LEU A 304 -18.55 14.02 -11.87
N GLU A 305 -19.67 14.39 -12.52
CA GLU A 305 -20.14 13.73 -13.75
C GLU A 305 -19.18 14.00 -14.91
N GLU A 306 -18.67 15.22 -15.03
CA GLU A 306 -17.66 15.60 -16.00
C GLU A 306 -16.34 14.85 -15.79
N MET A 307 -15.90 14.70 -14.52
CA MET A 307 -14.74 13.90 -14.15
C MET A 307 -14.92 12.41 -14.48
N GLY A 308 -16.08 11.83 -14.19
CA GLY A 308 -16.37 10.42 -14.51
C GLY A 308 -16.32 10.14 -16.02
N ASN A 309 -16.82 11.04 -16.85
CA ASN A 309 -16.77 10.94 -18.31
C ASN A 309 -15.36 11.17 -18.88
N LEU A 310 -14.57 12.07 -18.27
CA LEU A 310 -13.17 12.30 -18.65
C LEU A 310 -12.31 11.07 -18.39
N TRP A 311 -12.51 10.37 -17.27
CA TRP A 311 -11.71 9.19 -16.92
C TRP A 311 -12.00 7.95 -17.79
N ASP A 312 -13.24 7.76 -18.26
CA ASP A 312 -13.56 6.68 -19.21
C ASP A 312 -12.84 6.89 -20.57
N SER A 313 -12.59 8.18 -20.94
CA SER A 313 -11.81 8.54 -22.13
C SER A 313 -10.31 8.37 -21.95
N ASP A 314 -9.80 8.42 -20.72
CA ASP A 314 -8.37 8.34 -20.41
C ASP A 314 -7.84 6.89 -20.35
N ILE A 315 -8.72 5.89 -20.22
CA ILE A 315 -8.33 4.46 -20.29
C ILE A 315 -8.08 4.09 -21.75
N LYS A 316 -6.85 4.32 -22.22
CA LYS A 316 -6.41 4.03 -23.60
C LYS A 316 -6.23 2.54 -23.86
N LEU A 317 -5.71 1.82 -22.87
CA LEU A 317 -5.49 0.38 -22.89
C LEU A 317 -6.55 -0.29 -22.01
N LYS A 318 -7.35 -1.14 -22.64
CA LYS A 318 -8.58 -1.66 -22.03
C LYS A 318 -8.34 -2.75 -21.00
N TYR A 319 -7.29 -3.55 -21.18
CA TYR A 319 -7.09 -4.76 -20.42
C TYR A 319 -5.83 -4.70 -19.54
N CYS A 320 -6.00 -4.97 -18.25
CA CYS A 320 -4.93 -5.38 -17.37
C CYS A 320 -4.69 -6.87 -17.59
N THR A 321 -3.50 -7.22 -18.07
CA THR A 321 -3.13 -8.58 -18.44
C THR A 321 -1.99 -9.06 -17.57
N GLU A 322 -2.20 -10.18 -16.90
CA GLU A 322 -1.20 -10.78 -16.01
C GLU A 322 -1.00 -12.25 -16.37
N PHE A 323 0.25 -12.71 -16.27
CA PHE A 323 0.56 -14.12 -16.43
C PHE A 323 1.85 -14.51 -15.72
N VAL A 324 2.02 -15.80 -15.50
CA VAL A 324 3.29 -16.42 -15.09
C VAL A 324 3.73 -17.33 -16.22
N LEU A 325 4.88 -17.05 -16.79
CA LEU A 325 5.56 -17.86 -17.79
C LEU A 325 6.62 -18.72 -17.11
N GLU A 326 6.51 -20.03 -17.22
CA GLU A 326 7.58 -20.97 -16.91
C GLU A 326 8.44 -21.15 -18.17
N ALA A 327 9.51 -20.33 -18.25
CA ALA A 327 10.29 -20.19 -19.47
C ALA A 327 11.28 -21.35 -19.64
N ASN A 328 11.40 -21.83 -20.86
CA ASN A 328 12.40 -22.82 -21.26
C ASN A 328 13.36 -22.31 -22.37
N ALA A 329 13.05 -21.16 -22.96
CA ALA A 329 13.78 -20.55 -24.05
C ALA A 329 14.07 -19.04 -23.87
N ILE A 330 13.84 -18.48 -22.67
CA ILE A 330 14.18 -17.09 -22.29
C ILE A 330 15.19 -17.12 -21.15
N ASN A 331 16.23 -16.31 -21.23
CA ASN A 331 17.31 -16.24 -20.26
C ASN A 331 17.28 -14.94 -19.42
N SER A 332 16.52 -13.92 -19.83
CA SER A 332 16.47 -12.65 -19.11
C SER A 332 15.09 -11.98 -19.23
N LYS A 333 14.78 -11.09 -18.28
CA LYS A 333 13.58 -10.26 -18.35
C LYS A 333 13.63 -9.23 -19.47
N GLU A 334 14.83 -8.81 -19.86
CA GLU A 334 15.08 -7.88 -20.96
C GLU A 334 14.66 -8.50 -22.29
N GLU A 335 15.00 -9.76 -22.52
CA GLU A 335 14.59 -10.51 -23.71
C GLU A 335 13.06 -10.63 -23.77
N LEU A 336 12.39 -10.98 -22.67
CA LEU A 336 10.93 -11.04 -22.63
C LEU A 336 10.31 -9.66 -22.86
N ARG A 337 10.92 -8.58 -22.34
CA ARG A 337 10.47 -7.21 -22.57
C ARG A 337 10.53 -6.81 -24.05
N GLU A 338 11.59 -7.18 -24.77
CA GLU A 338 11.69 -6.93 -26.20
C GLU A 338 10.59 -7.62 -26.97
N ILE A 339 10.20 -8.84 -26.54
CA ILE A 339 9.15 -9.63 -27.19
C ILE A 339 7.76 -9.01 -26.99
N ILE A 340 7.42 -8.61 -25.77
CA ILE A 340 6.03 -8.22 -25.45
C ILE A 340 5.83 -6.73 -25.19
N GLY A 341 6.88 -5.94 -24.97
CA GLY A 341 6.78 -4.54 -24.57
C GLY A 341 6.07 -3.63 -25.57
N HIS A 342 6.09 -3.99 -26.86
CA HIS A 342 5.41 -3.21 -27.91
C HIS A 342 3.88 -3.37 -27.93
N TYR A 343 3.31 -4.30 -27.13
CA TYR A 343 1.86 -4.53 -27.06
C TYR A 343 1.11 -3.55 -26.17
N GLY A 344 1.81 -2.81 -25.26
CA GLY A 344 1.14 -1.96 -24.31
C GLY A 344 2.06 -1.10 -23.46
N ASP A 345 1.57 -0.68 -22.29
CA ASP A 345 2.29 0.08 -21.30
C ASP A 345 2.15 -0.54 -19.90
N SER A 346 2.69 0.15 -18.88
CA SER A 346 2.66 -0.31 -17.48
C SER A 346 3.27 -1.72 -17.32
N LEU A 347 4.22 -2.07 -18.20
CA LEU A 347 4.84 -3.38 -18.22
C LEU A 347 5.77 -3.55 -17.02
N ILE A 348 5.50 -4.58 -16.21
CA ILE A 348 6.35 -5.04 -15.12
C ILE A 348 6.68 -6.50 -15.36
N ILE A 349 7.98 -6.82 -15.44
CA ILE A 349 8.47 -8.19 -15.56
C ILE A 349 9.39 -8.47 -14.38
N VAL A 350 9.07 -9.50 -13.65
CA VAL A 350 9.89 -10.01 -12.54
C VAL A 350 10.08 -11.50 -12.68
N ASN A 351 11.23 -11.99 -12.22
CA ASN A 351 11.53 -13.42 -12.32
C ASN A 351 12.01 -14.00 -10.98
N SER A 352 11.70 -15.28 -10.79
CA SER A 352 12.25 -16.15 -9.76
C SER A 352 12.65 -17.45 -10.45
N GLY A 353 13.95 -17.69 -10.58
CA GLY A 353 14.47 -18.80 -11.40
C GLY A 353 14.00 -18.65 -12.87
N ASN A 354 13.39 -19.72 -13.40
CA ASN A 354 12.83 -19.76 -14.77
C ASN A 354 11.37 -19.26 -14.87
N ARG A 355 10.77 -18.79 -13.76
CA ARG A 355 9.39 -18.26 -13.73
C ARG A 355 9.40 -16.76 -13.85
N TYR A 356 8.69 -16.25 -14.84
CA TYR A 356 8.51 -14.81 -15.12
C TYR A 356 7.06 -14.43 -14.83
N LYS A 357 6.85 -13.58 -13.82
CA LYS A 357 5.56 -12.91 -13.60
C LYS A 357 5.55 -11.63 -14.45
N VAL A 358 4.49 -11.49 -15.23
CA VAL A 358 4.26 -10.33 -16.10
C VAL A 358 2.97 -9.65 -15.74
N HIS A 359 3.00 -8.32 -15.72
CA HIS A 359 1.86 -7.43 -15.68
C HIS A 359 2.00 -6.42 -16.83
N ILE A 360 0.98 -6.24 -17.67
CA ILE A 360 0.96 -5.31 -18.79
C ILE A 360 -0.46 -4.79 -19.03
N HIS A 361 -0.60 -3.49 -19.31
CA HIS A 361 -1.84 -2.95 -19.86
C HIS A 361 -1.81 -3.02 -21.38
N THR A 362 -2.83 -3.60 -22.01
CA THR A 362 -2.87 -3.83 -23.46
C THR A 362 -4.30 -3.83 -24.01
N ASN A 363 -4.41 -3.62 -25.32
CA ASN A 363 -5.66 -3.87 -26.04
C ASN A 363 -5.66 -5.25 -26.75
N LYS A 364 -4.55 -6.02 -26.64
CA LYS A 364 -4.33 -7.29 -27.35
C LYS A 364 -3.82 -8.40 -26.42
N PRO A 365 -4.56 -8.79 -25.37
CA PRO A 365 -4.09 -9.81 -24.42
C PRO A 365 -3.76 -11.15 -25.10
N ASP A 366 -4.58 -11.59 -26.07
CA ASP A 366 -4.34 -12.86 -26.76
C ASP A 366 -3.01 -12.87 -27.55
N ALA A 367 -2.62 -11.74 -28.14
CA ALA A 367 -1.35 -11.62 -28.83
C ALA A 367 -0.15 -11.68 -27.85
N VAL A 368 -0.29 -11.04 -26.70
CA VAL A 368 0.72 -11.10 -25.62
C VAL A 368 0.91 -12.55 -25.17
N PHE A 369 -0.18 -13.28 -24.92
CA PHE A 369 -0.11 -14.69 -24.51
C PHE A 369 0.46 -15.59 -25.61
N ALA A 370 0.07 -15.37 -26.86
CA ALA A 370 0.56 -16.16 -27.99
C ALA A 370 2.07 -16.00 -28.20
N ASP A 371 2.59 -14.76 -28.09
CA ASP A 371 4.01 -14.52 -28.27
C ASP A 371 4.83 -14.99 -27.05
N ALA A 372 4.39 -14.71 -25.84
CA ALA A 372 5.06 -15.21 -24.63
C ALA A 372 5.06 -16.75 -24.56
N GLY A 373 3.95 -17.39 -24.94
CA GLY A 373 3.79 -18.85 -24.93
C GLY A 373 4.70 -19.62 -25.88
N ARG A 374 5.36 -18.94 -26.85
CA ARG A 374 6.40 -19.57 -27.71
C ARG A 374 7.67 -19.90 -26.94
N TYR A 375 7.87 -19.29 -25.77
CA TYR A 375 9.11 -19.39 -25.02
C TYR A 375 8.98 -20.19 -23.71
N GLY A 376 7.80 -20.74 -23.45
CA GLY A 376 7.53 -21.53 -22.25
C GLY A 376 6.07 -21.81 -22.03
N GLU A 377 5.72 -22.37 -20.87
CA GLU A 377 4.36 -22.67 -20.46
C GLU A 377 3.76 -21.49 -19.67
N LEU A 378 2.53 -21.09 -20.04
CA LEU A 378 1.76 -20.12 -19.27
C LEU A 378 1.01 -20.85 -18.15
N VAL A 379 1.61 -20.90 -16.96
CA VAL A 379 1.06 -21.63 -15.80
C VAL A 379 -0.05 -20.86 -15.08
N PHE A 380 -0.17 -19.57 -15.35
CA PHE A 380 -1.22 -18.70 -14.84
C PHE A 380 -1.48 -17.57 -15.85
N THR A 381 -2.76 -17.28 -16.09
CA THR A 381 -3.18 -16.13 -16.91
C THR A 381 -4.38 -15.44 -16.29
N LYS A 382 -4.43 -14.11 -16.42
CA LYS A 382 -5.54 -13.25 -15.95
C LYS A 382 -5.69 -12.07 -16.91
N VAL A 383 -6.94 -11.72 -17.22
CA VAL A 383 -7.28 -10.54 -18.01
C VAL A 383 -8.46 -9.84 -17.34
N ASP A 384 -8.26 -8.60 -16.92
CA ASP A 384 -9.31 -7.75 -16.37
C ASP A 384 -9.66 -6.64 -17.37
N ASP A 385 -10.95 -6.39 -17.58
CA ASP A 385 -11.45 -5.24 -18.33
C ASP A 385 -11.51 -4.03 -17.40
N MET A 386 -10.50 -3.16 -17.46
CA MET A 386 -10.37 -1.99 -16.60
C MET A 386 -11.50 -0.98 -16.80
N LYS A 387 -12.05 -0.86 -18.01
CA LYS A 387 -13.23 -0.02 -18.24
C LYS A 387 -14.47 -0.57 -17.56
N LYS A 388 -14.63 -1.90 -17.54
CA LYS A 388 -15.73 -2.55 -16.82
C LYS A 388 -15.56 -2.42 -15.31
N GLN A 389 -14.35 -2.59 -14.79
CA GLN A 389 -14.04 -2.39 -13.38
C GLN A 389 -14.35 -0.96 -12.95
N HIS A 390 -13.90 0.03 -13.72
CA HIS A 390 -14.19 1.44 -13.45
C HIS A 390 -15.71 1.72 -13.40
N ARG A 391 -16.47 1.23 -14.38
CA ARG A 391 -17.95 1.43 -14.40
C ARG A 391 -18.62 0.77 -13.21
N ASN A 392 -18.23 -0.44 -12.85
CA ASN A 392 -18.77 -1.14 -11.68
C ASN A 392 -18.46 -0.37 -10.39
N PHE A 393 -17.21 0.11 -10.24
CA PHE A 393 -16.79 0.91 -9.10
C PHE A 393 -17.63 2.19 -8.95
N VAL A 394 -17.86 2.90 -10.06
CA VAL A 394 -18.72 4.11 -10.06
C VAL A 394 -20.17 3.76 -9.76
N SER A 395 -20.71 2.63 -10.28
CA SER A 395 -22.09 2.19 -10.05
C SER A 395 -22.32 1.67 -8.63
N ASP A 396 -21.37 0.93 -8.06
CA ASP A 396 -21.46 0.41 -6.68
C ASP A 396 -21.38 1.53 -5.64
N ASP A 397 -20.57 2.55 -5.86
CA ASP A 397 -20.59 3.78 -5.07
C ASP A 397 -21.98 4.47 -5.13
N VAL A 398 -22.70 4.37 -6.24
CA VAL A 398 -24.07 4.92 -6.39
C VAL A 398 -25.10 4.05 -5.67
N ILE A 399 -25.01 2.72 -5.76
CA ILE A 399 -25.97 1.76 -5.18
C ILE A 399 -25.85 1.70 -3.64
N GLU A 400 -24.63 1.77 -3.09
CA GLU A 400 -24.42 1.80 -1.63
C GLU A 400 -25.01 3.06 -0.95
N TYR A 401 -25.30 4.11 -1.74
CA TYR A 401 -25.97 5.34 -1.28
C TYR A 401 -27.51 5.28 -1.37
N GLU A 402 -28.07 4.29 -2.08
CA GLU A 402 -29.52 4.10 -2.20
C GLU A 402 -30.10 3.13 -1.15
N ARG A 403 -29.28 2.40 -0.40
CA ARG A 403 -29.63 1.54 0.74
C ARG A 403 -29.31 2.19 2.09
#